data_be114068f5a5660ef70b378b5e6ff29c
#
_entry.id   be114068f5a5660ef70b378b5e6ff29c
#
_cell.length_a   1.000
_cell.length_b   1.000
_cell.length_c   1.000
_cell.angle_alpha   90.00
_cell.angle_beta   90.00
_cell.angle_gamma   90.00
#
_symmetry.space_group_name_H-M   'P 1'
#
loop_
_entity.id
_entity.type
_entity.pdbx_description
1 polymer ?
#
loop_
_entity_poly.entity_id
_entity_poly.type
_entity_poly.pdbx_seq_one_letter_code
_entity_poly.pdbx_strand_id
1 'polypeptide(L)'
;ETLCHKCFAIYLNPCYSDYGFGALFAEAGQSYGSMSEHTEEQIGWLGHHRLLSKGARVLDVGCYDGGFLTLLPDTVIKLGVDIDGPAIERGRLQHKEKEIQFFQGDFETFTYDHEAPDTITMYHVLEHLPRPVEVLSKLRSISNDSTKLVVEVPVLDNGNTNDIHGFFSIQHTTHFSRNSLRNCLSAAGWHIETEFVTSGYNGFRVLASPDSAKTQDKSINSASEDWIDMHDSLMSWNKAVIDVEKIVQSIPQCDRFVIWGGGAHTEYLYQLTSLFHSRSHCEFIIVDSDPLKHGKTWRGITIYEPSIIDNLDWESTGLLISSYGGQDSIQEGALSLNVPSAKITKFYEAIRRY
;
A
#
# COMPACT_ATOMS: atom_id res chain seq x y z
N GLU A 1 4.21 11.46 15.28
CA GLU A 1 3.39 12.12 14.26
C GLU A 1 3.16 13.60 14.61
N THR A 2 3.06 14.45 13.58
CA THR A 2 2.88 15.89 13.71
C THR A 2 1.81 16.38 12.74
N LEU A 3 0.94 17.29 13.16
CA LEU A 3 -0.08 17.92 12.33
C LEU A 3 0.51 19.13 11.59
N CYS A 4 0.31 19.19 10.28
CA CYS A 4 0.63 20.37 9.49
C CYS A 4 -0.43 21.47 9.71
N HIS A 5 -0.03 22.66 10.18
CA HIS A 5 -0.95 23.78 10.41
C HIS A 5 -1.50 24.45 9.13
N LYS A 6 -1.02 24.05 7.95
CA LYS A 6 -1.45 24.63 6.66
C LYS A 6 -2.44 23.74 5.91
N CYS A 7 -2.11 22.45 5.76
CA CYS A 7 -2.96 21.52 5.01
C CYS A 7 -3.66 20.49 5.91
N PHE A 8 -3.32 20.45 7.21
CA PHE A 8 -3.82 19.52 8.22
C PHE A 8 -3.51 18.04 7.97
N ALA A 9 -2.63 17.72 7.02
CA ALA A 9 -2.08 16.37 6.92
C ALA A 9 -1.24 16.07 8.18
N ILE A 10 -1.32 14.84 8.64
CA ILE A 10 -0.49 14.33 9.72
C ILE A 10 0.73 13.66 9.10
N TYR A 11 1.91 13.98 9.56
CA TYR A 11 3.15 13.50 8.98
C TYR A 11 4.15 13.02 10.01
N LEU A 12 5.07 12.16 9.58
CA LEU A 12 6.15 11.65 10.40
C LEU A 12 7.18 12.75 10.68
N ASN A 13 7.45 13.02 11.96
CA ASN A 13 8.44 14.00 12.38
C ASN A 13 9.19 13.51 13.64
N PRO A 14 10.53 13.30 13.60
CA PRO A 14 11.38 13.48 12.42
C PRO A 14 11.06 12.49 11.31
N CYS A 15 11.22 12.91 10.06
CA CYS A 15 11.14 12.04 8.89
C CYS A 15 12.45 11.27 8.69
N TYR A 16 12.44 10.26 7.84
CA TYR A 16 13.63 9.53 7.45
C TYR A 16 14.64 10.44 6.72
N SER A 17 15.93 10.14 6.85
CA SER A 17 16.95 10.69 5.96
C SER A 17 16.78 10.12 4.55
N ASP A 18 17.36 10.77 3.54
CA ASP A 18 17.34 10.28 2.14
C ASP A 18 17.85 8.84 2.03
N TYR A 19 18.90 8.50 2.79
CA TYR A 19 19.40 7.12 2.88
C TYR A 19 18.38 6.17 3.51
N GLY A 20 17.76 6.55 4.62
CA GLY A 20 16.75 5.74 5.30
C GLY A 20 15.50 5.55 4.43
N PHE A 21 15.08 6.60 3.73
CA PHE A 21 13.98 6.55 2.78
C PHE A 21 14.29 5.61 1.61
N GLY A 22 15.45 5.77 0.97
CA GLY A 22 15.89 4.88 -0.10
C GLY A 22 15.98 3.42 0.34
N ALA A 23 16.54 3.14 1.54
CA ALA A 23 16.61 1.79 2.09
C ALA A 23 15.23 1.20 2.38
N LEU A 24 14.27 2.01 2.85
CA LEU A 24 12.90 1.59 3.15
C LEU A 24 12.15 1.11 1.90
N PHE A 25 12.40 1.71 0.75
CA PHE A 25 11.74 1.39 -0.51
C PHE A 25 12.53 0.45 -1.43
N ALA A 26 13.83 0.24 -1.21
CA ALA A 26 14.69 -0.56 -2.08
C ALA A 26 14.23 -2.01 -2.29
N GLU A 27 13.45 -2.57 -1.36
CA GLU A 27 12.91 -3.94 -1.44
C GLU A 27 11.40 -3.99 -1.16
N ALA A 28 10.76 -2.86 -1.00
CA ALA A 28 9.34 -2.77 -0.59
C ALA A 28 8.40 -3.44 -1.60
N GLY A 29 8.68 -3.30 -2.88
CA GLY A 29 7.86 -3.83 -3.96
C GLY A 29 7.70 -5.35 -3.98
N GLN A 30 8.54 -6.08 -3.27
CA GLN A 30 8.40 -7.54 -3.15
C GLN A 30 7.24 -7.96 -2.23
N SER A 31 6.65 -7.02 -1.51
CA SER A 31 5.53 -7.24 -0.60
C SER A 31 4.18 -6.76 -1.16
N TYR A 32 4.17 -6.08 -2.30
CA TYR A 32 2.94 -5.63 -2.94
C TYR A 32 2.28 -6.80 -3.68
N GLY A 33 1.20 -7.32 -3.09
CA GLY A 33 0.39 -8.33 -3.74
C GLY A 33 -0.34 -7.78 -4.96
N SER A 34 -0.69 -8.65 -5.92
CA SER A 34 -1.55 -8.27 -7.04
C SER A 34 -2.97 -8.00 -6.52
N MET A 35 -3.41 -6.76 -6.54
CA MET A 35 -4.79 -6.36 -6.22
C MET A 35 -5.62 -6.27 -7.51
N SER A 36 -5.78 -7.36 -8.23
CA SER A 36 -6.37 -7.38 -9.59
C SER A 36 -7.78 -6.77 -9.65
N GLU A 37 -8.67 -7.11 -8.72
CA GLU A 37 -10.04 -6.58 -8.69
C GLU A 37 -10.08 -5.06 -8.48
N HIS A 38 -9.24 -4.53 -7.59
CA HIS A 38 -9.17 -3.09 -7.35
C HIS A 38 -8.59 -2.35 -8.54
N THR A 39 -7.57 -2.92 -9.18
CA THR A 39 -6.95 -2.35 -10.39
C THR A 39 -7.94 -2.30 -11.56
N GLU A 40 -8.76 -3.34 -11.76
CA GLU A 40 -9.82 -3.34 -12.77
C GLU A 40 -10.88 -2.25 -12.50
N GLU A 41 -11.24 -2.04 -11.24
CA GLU A 41 -12.14 -0.98 -10.82
C GLU A 41 -11.54 0.41 -11.12
N GLN A 42 -10.26 0.63 -10.81
CA GLN A 42 -9.54 1.87 -11.12
C GLN A 42 -9.57 2.17 -12.63
N ILE A 43 -9.29 1.17 -13.47
CA ILE A 43 -9.32 1.32 -14.94
C ILE A 43 -10.74 1.59 -15.45
N GLY A 44 -11.72 0.88 -14.94
CA GLY A 44 -13.13 1.11 -15.25
C GLY A 44 -13.56 2.53 -14.92
N TRP A 45 -13.09 3.05 -13.78
CA TRP A 45 -13.36 4.41 -13.34
C TRP A 45 -12.70 5.45 -14.27
N LEU A 46 -11.44 5.24 -14.68
CA LEU A 46 -10.77 6.09 -15.68
C LEU A 46 -11.54 6.10 -17.02
N GLY A 47 -12.02 4.94 -17.47
CA GLY A 47 -12.82 4.80 -18.67
C GLY A 47 -14.15 5.56 -18.58
N HIS A 48 -14.85 5.47 -17.43
CA HIS A 48 -16.08 6.21 -17.17
C HIS A 48 -15.90 7.74 -17.30
N HIS A 49 -14.77 8.25 -16.80
CA HIS A 49 -14.40 9.65 -16.90
C HIS A 49 -13.75 10.05 -18.24
N ARG A 50 -13.67 9.12 -19.22
CA ARG A 50 -13.10 9.32 -20.56
C ARG A 50 -11.62 9.74 -20.56
N LEU A 51 -10.87 9.29 -19.56
CA LEU A 51 -9.46 9.63 -19.39
C LEU A 51 -8.52 8.75 -20.23
N LEU A 52 -9.05 7.72 -20.90
CA LEU A 52 -8.33 6.73 -21.71
C LEU A 52 -8.66 6.86 -23.20
N SER A 53 -8.82 8.07 -23.69
CA SER A 53 -9.12 8.32 -25.12
C SER A 53 -7.96 7.86 -26.01
N LYS A 54 -8.28 7.50 -27.27
CA LYS A 54 -7.26 7.08 -28.24
C LYS A 54 -6.19 8.16 -28.41
N GLY A 55 -4.93 7.79 -28.23
CA GLY A 55 -3.76 8.67 -28.31
C GLY A 55 -3.50 9.49 -27.04
N ALA A 56 -4.35 9.37 -26.00
CA ALA A 56 -4.11 10.05 -24.73
C ALA A 56 -2.80 9.57 -24.10
N ARG A 57 -2.04 10.50 -23.57
CA ARG A 57 -0.79 10.25 -22.83
C ARG A 57 -1.10 10.09 -21.35
N VAL A 58 -0.90 8.89 -20.82
CA VAL A 58 -1.11 8.55 -19.42
C VAL A 58 0.24 8.42 -18.71
N LEU A 59 0.48 9.25 -17.71
CA LEU A 59 1.65 9.18 -16.82
C LEU A 59 1.24 8.59 -15.47
N ASP A 60 1.75 7.41 -15.16
CA ASP A 60 1.55 6.75 -13.87
C ASP A 60 2.77 7.02 -12.96
N VAL A 61 2.54 7.72 -11.86
CA VAL A 61 3.57 8.06 -10.86
C VAL A 61 3.53 7.04 -9.74
N GLY A 62 4.67 6.39 -9.48
CA GLY A 62 4.74 5.21 -8.61
C GLY A 62 4.28 3.95 -9.33
N CYS A 63 4.68 3.79 -10.58
CA CYS A 63 4.18 2.71 -11.45
C CYS A 63 4.72 1.32 -11.11
N TYR A 64 5.69 1.21 -10.19
CA TYR A 64 6.36 -0.04 -9.83
C TYR A 64 6.90 -0.76 -11.08
N ASP A 65 6.47 -1.98 -11.38
CA ASP A 65 6.84 -2.73 -12.59
C ASP A 65 5.89 -2.49 -13.78
N GLY A 66 4.96 -1.58 -13.67
CA GLY A 66 4.03 -1.21 -14.72
C GLY A 66 2.81 -2.12 -14.85
N GLY A 67 2.54 -2.98 -13.88
CA GLY A 67 1.40 -3.89 -13.90
C GLY A 67 0.07 -3.18 -14.23
N PHE A 68 -0.21 -2.03 -13.59
CA PHE A 68 -1.36 -1.19 -13.90
C PHE A 68 -1.37 -0.73 -15.36
N LEU A 69 -0.24 -0.22 -15.87
CA LEU A 69 -0.12 0.27 -17.24
C LEU A 69 -0.34 -0.81 -18.29
N THR A 70 -0.06 -2.08 -17.98
CA THR A 70 -0.29 -3.20 -18.92
C THR A 70 -1.76 -3.43 -19.23
N LEU A 71 -2.64 -3.06 -18.30
CA LEU A 71 -4.09 -3.25 -18.39
C LEU A 71 -4.79 -2.09 -19.10
N LEU A 72 -4.11 -0.97 -19.30
CA LEU A 72 -4.65 0.15 -20.08
C LEU A 72 -4.78 -0.23 -21.56
N PRO A 73 -5.76 0.36 -22.29
CA PRO A 73 -5.92 0.14 -23.73
C PRO A 73 -4.62 0.36 -24.50
N ASP A 74 -4.34 -0.45 -25.52
CA ASP A 74 -3.16 -0.27 -26.39
C ASP A 74 -3.22 1.01 -27.26
N THR A 75 -4.34 1.71 -27.23
CA THR A 75 -4.53 2.98 -27.96
C THR A 75 -4.02 4.20 -27.21
N VAL A 76 -3.63 4.07 -25.93
CA VAL A 76 -3.05 5.16 -25.14
C VAL A 76 -1.52 5.06 -25.09
N ILE A 77 -0.86 6.21 -24.95
CA ILE A 77 0.60 6.30 -24.75
C ILE A 77 0.85 6.12 -23.25
N LYS A 78 1.63 5.09 -22.88
CA LYS A 78 1.83 4.64 -21.51
C LYS A 78 3.21 5.08 -21.00
N LEU A 79 3.21 5.87 -19.95
CA LEU A 79 4.42 6.39 -19.31
C LEU A 79 4.38 6.01 -17.83
N GLY A 80 5.47 5.46 -17.30
CA GLY A 80 5.56 5.09 -15.90
C GLY A 80 6.84 5.62 -15.27
N VAL A 81 6.76 6.19 -14.08
CA VAL A 81 7.92 6.62 -13.29
C VAL A 81 7.88 6.00 -11.91
N ASP A 82 9.02 5.43 -11.48
CA ASP A 82 9.18 4.87 -10.14
C ASP A 82 10.62 5.03 -9.65
N ILE A 83 10.79 5.08 -8.33
CA ILE A 83 12.10 5.12 -7.67
C ILE A 83 12.75 3.74 -7.63
N ASP A 84 11.97 2.66 -7.63
CA ASP A 84 12.44 1.26 -7.58
C ASP A 84 13.00 0.81 -8.92
N GLY A 85 14.33 1.01 -9.11
CA GLY A 85 15.03 0.59 -10.32
C GLY A 85 14.88 -0.90 -10.66
N PRO A 86 15.06 -1.84 -9.72
CA PRO A 86 14.77 -3.25 -9.92
C PRO A 86 13.36 -3.55 -10.43
N ALA A 87 12.32 -2.86 -9.92
CA ALA A 87 10.96 -3.02 -10.42
C ALA A 87 10.82 -2.54 -11.87
N ILE A 88 11.37 -1.36 -12.17
CA ILE A 88 11.40 -0.79 -13.53
C ILE A 88 12.08 -1.76 -14.52
N GLU A 89 13.22 -2.33 -14.15
CA GLU A 89 13.92 -3.29 -15.01
C GLU A 89 13.11 -4.58 -15.23
N ARG A 90 12.44 -5.09 -14.19
CA ARG A 90 11.50 -6.21 -14.34
C ARG A 90 10.37 -5.86 -15.30
N GLY A 91 9.76 -4.69 -15.15
CA GLY A 91 8.70 -4.20 -16.01
C GLY A 91 9.13 -4.11 -17.48
N ARG A 92 10.31 -3.54 -17.74
CA ARG A 92 10.89 -3.48 -19.10
C ARG A 92 11.08 -4.87 -19.73
N LEU A 93 11.47 -5.85 -18.93
CA LEU A 93 11.68 -7.21 -19.41
C LEU A 93 10.37 -7.98 -19.63
N GLN A 94 9.43 -7.85 -18.68
CA GLN A 94 8.19 -8.62 -18.69
C GLN A 94 7.13 -8.07 -19.66
N HIS A 95 7.12 -6.74 -19.87
CA HIS A 95 6.05 -6.04 -20.60
C HIS A 95 6.51 -5.41 -21.90
N LYS A 96 7.52 -5.99 -22.56
CA LYS A 96 8.08 -5.50 -23.84
C LYS A 96 7.03 -5.23 -24.91
N GLU A 97 6.01 -6.08 -25.00
CA GLU A 97 4.94 -6.01 -25.99
C GLU A 97 3.88 -4.94 -25.70
N LYS A 98 3.98 -4.28 -24.53
CA LYS A 98 2.98 -3.31 -24.07
C LYS A 98 3.36 -1.86 -24.37
N GLU A 99 4.52 -1.63 -24.97
CA GLU A 99 5.02 -0.30 -25.38
C GLU A 99 4.99 0.74 -24.25
N ILE A 100 5.34 0.32 -23.02
CA ILE A 100 5.40 1.20 -21.85
C ILE A 100 6.77 1.89 -21.83
N GLN A 101 6.77 3.21 -21.72
CA GLN A 101 7.99 3.99 -21.49
C GLN A 101 8.22 4.12 -19.98
N PHE A 102 9.25 3.46 -19.49
CA PHE A 102 9.62 3.48 -18.07
C PHE A 102 10.74 4.46 -17.78
N PHE A 103 10.57 5.25 -16.72
CA PHE A 103 11.55 6.17 -16.18
C PHE A 103 11.88 5.78 -14.74
N GLN A 104 13.15 5.57 -14.46
CA GLN A 104 13.62 5.40 -13.08
C GLN A 104 14.00 6.74 -12.50
N GLY A 105 13.47 7.06 -11.34
CA GLY A 105 13.85 8.24 -10.59
C GLY A 105 12.88 8.58 -9.47
N ASP A 106 13.41 9.31 -8.50
CA ASP A 106 12.60 9.97 -7.49
C ASP A 106 11.80 11.09 -8.16
N PHE A 107 10.49 11.02 -8.08
CA PHE A 107 9.63 12.00 -8.72
C PHE A 107 9.87 13.43 -8.21
N GLU A 108 10.33 13.62 -6.99
CA GLU A 108 10.68 14.94 -6.47
C GLU A 108 11.85 15.59 -7.25
N THR A 109 12.78 14.78 -7.77
CA THR A 109 13.98 15.25 -8.51
C THR A 109 13.92 14.95 -10.01
N PHE A 110 13.06 14.01 -10.44
CA PHE A 110 12.93 13.61 -11.83
C PHE A 110 12.55 14.78 -12.74
N THR A 111 13.23 14.89 -13.88
CA THR A 111 12.90 15.89 -14.91
C THR A 111 12.03 15.27 -15.97
N TYR A 112 10.81 15.80 -16.12
CA TYR A 112 9.89 15.40 -17.17
C TYR A 112 10.15 16.25 -18.43
N ASP A 113 10.70 15.63 -19.46
CA ASP A 113 11.04 16.27 -20.75
C ASP A 113 10.21 15.65 -21.89
N HIS A 114 8.89 15.69 -21.74
CA HIS A 114 7.93 15.19 -22.69
C HIS A 114 6.76 16.17 -22.84
N GLU A 115 5.92 15.94 -23.85
CA GLU A 115 4.65 16.66 -23.94
C GLU A 115 3.78 16.45 -22.70
N ALA A 116 3.04 17.48 -22.31
CA ALA A 116 2.18 17.42 -21.13
C ALA A 116 1.26 16.19 -21.19
N PRO A 117 1.15 15.42 -20.09
CA PRO A 117 0.25 14.28 -20.05
C PRO A 117 -1.22 14.71 -20.11
N ASP A 118 -2.05 13.91 -20.77
CA ASP A 118 -3.51 14.11 -20.73
C ASP A 118 -4.08 13.63 -19.39
N THR A 119 -3.53 12.54 -18.87
CA THR A 119 -3.91 11.98 -17.58
C THR A 119 -2.67 11.64 -16.76
N ILE A 120 -2.67 12.05 -15.49
CA ILE A 120 -1.68 11.63 -14.51
C ILE A 120 -2.40 10.77 -13.48
N THR A 121 -1.87 9.59 -13.18
CA THR A 121 -2.36 8.71 -12.12
C THR A 121 -1.34 8.61 -10.99
N MET A 122 -1.82 8.56 -9.74
CA MET A 122 -1.04 8.37 -8.54
C MET A 122 -1.87 7.56 -7.54
N TYR A 123 -1.70 6.24 -7.56
CA TYR A 123 -2.45 5.31 -6.71
C TYR A 123 -1.58 4.79 -5.58
N HIS A 124 -1.91 5.14 -4.33
CA HIS A 124 -1.16 4.73 -3.13
C HIS A 124 0.34 5.08 -3.19
N VAL A 125 0.64 6.33 -3.53
CA VAL A 125 2.01 6.87 -3.63
C VAL A 125 2.18 8.10 -2.76
N LEU A 126 1.20 9.02 -2.76
CA LEU A 126 1.34 10.33 -2.13
C LEU A 126 1.53 10.24 -0.61
N GLU A 127 0.98 9.21 0.04
CA GLU A 127 1.15 8.92 1.47
C GLU A 127 2.58 8.51 1.82
N HIS A 128 3.34 8.04 0.86
CA HIS A 128 4.76 7.69 1.04
C HIS A 128 5.69 8.90 0.93
N LEU A 129 5.20 10.01 0.39
CA LEU A 129 6.04 11.17 0.07
C LEU A 129 6.01 12.19 1.23
N PRO A 130 7.18 12.65 1.70
CA PRO A 130 7.25 13.56 2.85
C PRO A 130 6.80 14.99 2.52
N ARG A 131 6.73 15.36 1.23
CA ARG A 131 6.40 16.70 0.76
C ARG A 131 5.27 16.69 -0.27
N PRO A 132 4.06 16.26 0.09
CA PRO A 132 2.96 16.02 -0.87
C PRO A 132 2.58 17.26 -1.67
N VAL A 133 2.57 18.45 -1.08
CA VAL A 133 2.26 19.70 -1.80
C VAL A 133 3.30 20.04 -2.85
N GLU A 134 4.61 19.80 -2.57
CA GLU A 134 5.68 20.05 -3.53
C GLU A 134 5.58 19.10 -4.72
N VAL A 135 5.29 17.82 -4.48
CA VAL A 135 5.06 16.82 -5.51
C VAL A 135 3.87 17.18 -6.38
N LEU A 136 2.73 17.50 -5.77
CA LEU A 136 1.52 17.92 -6.49
C LEU A 136 1.76 19.20 -7.29
N SER A 137 2.55 20.15 -6.77
CA SER A 137 2.94 21.38 -7.49
C SER A 137 3.84 21.07 -8.69
N LYS A 138 4.73 20.07 -8.55
CA LYS A 138 5.56 19.61 -9.66
C LYS A 138 4.72 18.95 -10.76
N LEU A 139 3.75 18.11 -10.39
CA LEU A 139 2.78 17.55 -11.34
C LEU A 139 2.01 18.67 -12.06
N ARG A 140 1.63 19.73 -11.32
CA ARG A 140 0.98 20.91 -11.92
C ARG A 140 1.89 21.61 -12.94
N SER A 141 3.20 21.68 -12.69
CA SER A 141 4.15 22.36 -13.58
C SER A 141 4.37 21.66 -14.92
N ILE A 142 4.18 20.34 -14.99
CA ILE A 142 4.30 19.54 -16.22
C ILE A 142 2.97 19.37 -16.96
N SER A 143 1.89 19.93 -16.41
CA SER A 143 0.52 19.83 -16.91
C SER A 143 0.14 21.02 -17.77
N ASN A 144 -0.77 20.81 -18.72
CA ASN A 144 -1.49 21.86 -19.42
C ASN A 144 -2.93 22.00 -18.86
N ASP A 145 -3.70 22.94 -19.39
CA ASP A 145 -5.07 23.23 -18.88
C ASP A 145 -6.07 22.08 -19.09
N SER A 146 -5.77 21.12 -19.97
CA SER A 146 -6.62 19.94 -20.22
C SER A 146 -6.20 18.71 -19.42
N THR A 147 -5.03 18.72 -18.81
CA THR A 147 -4.52 17.60 -18.01
C THR A 147 -5.48 17.25 -16.87
N LYS A 148 -5.68 15.96 -16.64
CA LYS A 148 -6.42 15.44 -15.48
C LYS A 148 -5.48 14.71 -14.55
N LEU A 149 -5.62 14.98 -13.26
CA LEU A 149 -4.89 14.28 -12.19
C LEU A 149 -5.85 13.38 -11.42
N VAL A 150 -5.49 12.11 -11.29
CA VAL A 150 -6.18 11.14 -10.45
C VAL A 150 -5.25 10.75 -9.31
N VAL A 151 -5.65 11.04 -8.09
CA VAL A 151 -4.92 10.66 -6.87
C VAL A 151 -5.81 9.76 -6.03
N GLU A 152 -5.26 8.67 -5.52
CA GLU A 152 -5.91 7.83 -4.52
C GLU A 152 -4.94 7.58 -3.37
N VAL A 153 -5.42 7.83 -2.15
CA VAL A 153 -4.67 7.61 -0.91
C VAL A 153 -5.57 6.99 0.15
N PRO A 154 -5.01 6.22 1.09
CA PRO A 154 -5.75 5.81 2.27
C PRO A 154 -6.04 7.03 3.15
N VAL A 155 -7.22 7.06 3.78
CA VAL A 155 -7.65 8.19 4.61
C VAL A 155 -8.03 7.76 6.01
N LEU A 156 -7.71 8.59 7.00
CA LEU A 156 -7.98 8.36 8.42
C LEU A 156 -9.47 8.31 8.73
N ASP A 157 -10.24 9.17 8.10
CA ASP A 157 -11.68 9.33 8.33
C ASP A 157 -12.56 8.26 7.68
N ASN A 158 -11.96 7.22 7.10
CA ASN A 158 -12.64 6.03 6.59
C ASN A 158 -12.09 4.72 7.21
N GLY A 159 -11.14 4.81 8.12
CA GLY A 159 -10.37 3.67 8.60
C GLY A 159 -10.84 3.11 9.93
N ASN A 160 -11.52 1.93 9.91
CA ASN A 160 -11.72 1.08 11.08
C ASN A 160 -11.17 -0.31 10.81
N THR A 161 -9.86 -0.40 10.52
CA THR A 161 -9.21 -1.69 10.31
C THR A 161 -9.05 -2.44 11.64
N ASN A 162 -9.14 -3.78 11.58
CA ASN A 162 -8.72 -4.66 12.66
C ASN A 162 -7.38 -5.36 12.36
N ASP A 163 -6.66 -4.89 11.35
CA ASP A 163 -5.32 -5.35 11.00
C ASP A 163 -4.27 -4.75 11.95
N ILE A 164 -3.36 -5.57 12.48
CA ILE A 164 -2.23 -5.09 13.28
C ILE A 164 -1.19 -4.32 12.44
N HIS A 165 -1.13 -4.55 11.13
CA HIS A 165 -0.36 -3.72 10.22
C HIS A 165 -0.96 -2.32 10.17
N GLY A 166 -2.27 -2.23 10.18
CA GLY A 166 -3.05 -1.01 10.32
C GLY A 166 -2.79 0.03 9.26
N PHE A 167 -3.27 1.22 9.56
CA PHE A 167 -3.08 2.41 8.75
C PHE A 167 -1.63 2.96 8.85
N PHE A 168 -0.99 2.75 10.00
CA PHE A 168 0.33 3.33 10.34
C PHE A 168 1.48 2.45 9.84
N SER A 169 1.55 2.26 8.52
CA SER A 169 2.72 1.63 7.90
C SER A 169 3.97 2.49 8.13
N ILE A 170 5.12 1.85 8.37
CA ILE A 170 6.42 2.54 8.43
C ILE A 170 6.77 3.26 7.12
N GLN A 171 6.13 2.89 6.02
CA GLN A 171 6.30 3.51 4.71
C GLN A 171 5.43 4.74 4.49
N HIS A 172 4.36 4.92 5.29
CA HIS A 172 3.50 6.09 5.21
C HIS A 172 4.13 7.24 6.00
N THR A 173 4.74 8.16 5.29
CA THR A 173 5.32 9.37 5.89
C THR A 173 4.29 10.48 6.08
N THR A 174 3.16 10.38 5.36
CA THR A 174 2.04 11.32 5.44
C THR A 174 0.73 10.56 5.57
N HIS A 175 -0.10 10.95 6.52
CA HIS A 175 -1.43 10.39 6.73
C HIS A 175 -2.46 11.46 6.38
N PHE A 176 -3.36 11.10 5.47
CA PHE A 176 -4.39 12.01 4.98
C PHE A 176 -5.73 11.74 5.66
N SER A 177 -6.50 12.81 5.88
CA SER A 177 -7.94 12.79 5.86
C SER A 177 -8.41 13.25 4.48
N ARG A 178 -9.70 13.11 4.17
CA ARG A 178 -10.26 13.70 2.94
C ARG A 178 -10.02 15.21 2.87
N ASN A 179 -10.13 15.89 4.00
CA ASN A 179 -9.90 17.32 4.09
C ASN A 179 -8.45 17.72 3.84
N SER A 180 -7.50 17.02 4.45
CA SER A 180 -6.09 17.33 4.26
C SER A 180 -5.62 17.06 2.83
N LEU A 181 -6.14 16.02 2.16
CA LEU A 181 -5.86 15.81 0.72
C LEU A 181 -6.43 16.96 -0.13
N ARG A 182 -7.68 17.40 0.11
CA ARG A 182 -8.27 18.56 -0.57
C ARG A 182 -7.41 19.81 -0.41
N ASN A 183 -6.95 20.06 0.81
CA ASN A 183 -6.08 21.20 1.12
C ASN A 183 -4.73 21.12 0.39
N CYS A 184 -4.10 19.94 0.33
CA CYS A 184 -2.85 19.72 -0.40
C CYS A 184 -3.03 19.98 -1.90
N LEU A 185 -4.10 19.45 -2.50
CA LEU A 185 -4.41 19.65 -3.92
C LEU A 185 -4.65 21.13 -4.24
N SER A 186 -5.49 21.80 -3.44
CA SER A 186 -5.75 23.23 -3.59
C SER A 186 -4.48 24.08 -3.43
N ALA A 187 -3.64 23.78 -2.44
CA ALA A 187 -2.38 24.48 -2.22
C ALA A 187 -1.40 24.31 -3.39
N ALA A 188 -1.48 23.18 -4.10
CA ALA A 188 -0.66 22.87 -5.27
C ALA A 188 -1.24 23.36 -6.61
N GLY A 189 -2.39 24.04 -6.60
CA GLY A 189 -3.02 24.60 -7.79
C GLY A 189 -3.88 23.60 -8.59
N TRP A 190 -4.49 22.64 -7.89
CA TRP A 190 -5.43 21.69 -8.44
C TRP A 190 -6.85 21.96 -7.93
N HIS A 191 -7.83 21.90 -8.82
CA HIS A 191 -9.25 21.96 -8.53
C HIS A 191 -9.87 20.56 -8.61
N ILE A 192 -10.56 20.13 -7.55
CA ILE A 192 -11.22 18.82 -7.51
C ILE A 192 -12.53 18.88 -8.28
N GLU A 193 -12.70 18.00 -9.25
CA GLU A 193 -13.92 17.83 -10.05
C GLU A 193 -14.84 16.75 -9.48
N THR A 194 -14.27 15.66 -9.00
CA THR A 194 -15.02 14.49 -8.52
C THR A 194 -14.25 13.78 -7.42
N GLU A 195 -14.98 13.28 -6.45
CA GLU A 195 -14.49 12.47 -5.34
C GLU A 195 -15.15 11.09 -5.37
N PHE A 196 -14.40 10.06 -4.98
CA PHE A 196 -14.90 8.70 -4.96
C PHE A 196 -14.39 7.97 -3.72
N VAL A 197 -15.29 7.27 -3.05
CA VAL A 197 -15.01 6.39 -1.92
C VAL A 197 -15.56 5.01 -2.24
N THR A 198 -14.71 4.01 -2.30
CA THR A 198 -15.13 2.63 -2.51
C THR A 198 -15.64 2.06 -1.20
N SER A 199 -16.82 1.42 -1.23
CA SER A 199 -17.33 0.70 -0.06
C SER A 199 -16.42 -0.50 0.26
N GLY A 200 -15.98 -0.58 1.51
CA GLY A 200 -15.15 -1.69 1.97
C GLY A 200 -13.67 -1.61 1.60
N TYR A 201 -13.21 -0.45 1.11
CA TYR A 201 -11.81 -0.16 0.82
C TYR A 201 -11.43 1.22 1.36
N ASN A 202 -10.26 1.36 2.00
CA ASN A 202 -9.81 2.64 2.55
C ASN A 202 -9.06 3.48 1.52
N GLY A 203 -9.60 3.62 0.33
CA GLY A 203 -9.08 4.54 -0.68
C GLY A 203 -10.02 5.71 -0.88
N PHE A 204 -9.47 6.90 -0.81
CA PHE A 204 -10.15 8.12 -1.24
C PHE A 204 -9.52 8.58 -2.54
N ARG A 205 -10.31 8.49 -3.62
CA ARG A 205 -9.89 8.85 -4.97
C ARG A 205 -10.48 10.18 -5.37
N VAL A 206 -9.66 11.03 -5.96
CA VAL A 206 -10.09 12.31 -6.50
C VAL A 206 -9.67 12.44 -7.95
N LEU A 207 -10.55 13.07 -8.75
CA LEU A 207 -10.24 13.60 -10.08
C LEU A 207 -10.08 15.11 -9.94
N ALA A 208 -8.96 15.64 -10.40
CA ALA A 208 -8.67 17.06 -10.35
C ALA A 208 -8.17 17.58 -11.69
N SER A 209 -8.38 18.85 -11.92
CA SER A 209 -7.86 19.62 -13.07
C SER A 209 -7.01 20.79 -12.58
N PRO A 210 -6.13 21.35 -13.45
CA PRO A 210 -5.43 22.56 -13.15
C PRO A 210 -6.37 23.70 -12.78
N ASP A 211 -6.14 24.34 -11.64
CA ASP A 211 -6.92 25.52 -11.26
C ASP A 211 -6.54 26.70 -12.16
N SER A 212 -7.48 27.15 -12.98
CA SER A 212 -7.33 28.30 -13.89
C SER A 212 -7.57 29.64 -13.20
N ALA A 213 -8.25 29.62 -12.07
CA ALA A 213 -8.46 30.78 -11.23
C ALA A 213 -7.84 30.47 -9.86
N LYS A 214 -7.05 31.39 -9.30
CA LYS A 214 -6.57 31.32 -7.91
C LYS A 214 -7.74 31.47 -6.93
N THR A 215 -8.77 30.67 -7.10
CA THR A 215 -9.89 30.55 -6.18
C THR A 215 -9.43 29.70 -5.01
N GLN A 216 -8.92 30.36 -3.99
CA GLN A 216 -8.82 29.75 -2.68
C GLN A 216 -10.24 29.36 -2.24
N ASP A 217 -10.61 28.14 -2.51
CA ASP A 217 -11.84 27.56 -1.94
C ASP A 217 -11.60 27.42 -0.45
N LYS A 218 -12.23 28.32 0.33
CA LYS A 218 -11.98 28.54 1.75
C LYS A 218 -12.78 27.59 2.65
N SER A 219 -12.96 26.36 2.28
CA SER A 219 -13.48 25.38 3.24
C SER A 219 -12.34 24.73 4.03
N ILE A 220 -11.66 25.50 4.85
CA ILE A 220 -10.75 24.97 5.86
C ILE A 220 -11.63 24.38 6.97
N ASN A 221 -11.87 23.07 6.92
CA ASN A 221 -12.40 22.35 8.07
C ASN A 221 -11.38 22.42 9.20
N SER A 222 -11.87 22.37 10.43
CA SER A 222 -11.01 22.61 11.59
C SER A 222 -9.97 21.50 11.75
N ALA A 223 -8.74 21.86 12.08
CA ALA A 223 -7.67 20.90 12.45
C ALA A 223 -8.07 19.91 13.55
N SER A 224 -9.12 20.21 14.32
CA SER A 224 -9.64 19.34 15.37
C SER A 224 -10.26 18.05 14.85
N GLU A 225 -10.86 18.05 13.63
CA GLU A 225 -11.44 16.84 13.04
C GLU A 225 -10.35 15.85 12.66
N ASP A 226 -9.28 16.30 12.02
CA ASP A 226 -8.15 15.44 11.65
C ASP A 226 -7.48 14.80 12.89
N TRP A 227 -7.40 15.51 14.02
CA TRP A 227 -6.92 14.94 15.28
C TRP A 227 -7.86 13.90 15.87
N ILE A 228 -9.18 14.08 15.76
CA ILE A 228 -10.16 13.09 16.22
C ILE A 228 -10.03 11.83 15.38
N ASP A 229 -9.97 11.95 14.04
CA ASP A 229 -9.82 10.82 13.13
C ASP A 229 -8.52 10.05 13.40
N MET A 230 -7.41 10.74 13.64
CA MET A 230 -6.13 10.14 14.04
C MET A 230 -6.25 9.38 15.36
N HIS A 231 -6.87 9.99 16.37
CA HIS A 231 -7.09 9.35 17.67
C HIS A 231 -7.93 8.08 17.53
N ASP A 232 -9.03 8.13 16.79
CA ASP A 232 -9.93 6.99 16.60
C ASP A 232 -9.27 5.86 15.82
N SER A 233 -8.43 6.19 14.82
CA SER A 233 -7.61 5.23 14.09
C SER A 233 -6.57 4.55 14.99
N LEU A 234 -5.90 5.32 15.86
CA LEU A 234 -4.95 4.76 16.85
C LEU A 234 -5.65 3.86 17.86
N MET A 235 -6.83 4.24 18.33
CA MET A 235 -7.60 3.42 19.27
C MET A 235 -8.08 2.11 18.63
N SER A 236 -8.51 2.18 17.38
CA SER A 236 -8.89 1.01 16.57
C SER A 236 -7.73 0.05 16.38
N TRP A 237 -6.55 0.58 16.01
CA TRP A 237 -5.33 -0.19 15.84
C TRP A 237 -4.87 -0.84 17.15
N ASN A 238 -4.86 -0.08 18.25
CA ASN A 238 -4.51 -0.61 19.57
C ASN A 238 -5.44 -1.75 19.97
N LYS A 239 -6.73 -1.62 19.69
CA LYS A 239 -7.70 -2.71 19.91
C LYS A 239 -7.36 -3.94 19.07
N ALA A 240 -6.99 -3.79 17.79
CA ALA A 240 -6.59 -4.90 16.92
C ALA A 240 -5.37 -5.64 17.49
N VAL A 241 -4.35 -4.92 17.97
CA VAL A 241 -3.17 -5.52 18.62
C VAL A 241 -3.56 -6.32 19.86
N ILE A 242 -4.44 -5.76 20.72
CA ILE A 242 -4.92 -6.47 21.92
C ILE A 242 -5.70 -7.75 21.55
N ASP A 243 -6.53 -7.69 20.52
CA ASP A 243 -7.33 -8.85 20.11
C ASP A 243 -6.45 -9.94 19.49
N VAL A 244 -5.45 -9.59 18.68
CA VAL A 244 -4.45 -10.54 18.18
C VAL A 244 -3.62 -11.15 19.31
N GLU A 245 -3.21 -10.35 20.32
CA GLU A 245 -2.48 -10.86 21.49
C GLU A 245 -3.32 -11.88 22.28
N LYS A 246 -4.63 -11.68 22.43
CA LYS A 246 -5.50 -12.68 23.08
C LYS A 246 -5.51 -14.00 22.31
N ILE A 247 -5.53 -13.95 20.97
CA ILE A 247 -5.43 -15.15 20.14
C ILE A 247 -4.07 -15.81 20.36
N VAL A 248 -2.97 -15.05 20.31
CA VAL A 248 -1.62 -15.54 20.59
C VAL A 248 -1.55 -16.28 21.91
N GLN A 249 -2.15 -15.73 22.97
CA GLN A 249 -2.18 -16.36 24.29
C GLN A 249 -3.02 -17.66 24.33
N SER A 250 -4.00 -17.79 23.45
CA SER A 250 -4.87 -18.97 23.36
C SER A 250 -4.27 -20.10 22.50
N ILE A 251 -3.21 -19.86 21.74
CA ILE A 251 -2.57 -20.87 20.89
C ILE A 251 -2.00 -22.00 21.77
N PRO A 252 -2.35 -23.27 21.50
CA PRO A 252 -1.82 -24.41 22.23
C PRO A 252 -0.28 -24.46 22.16
N GLN A 253 0.33 -25.06 23.18
CA GLN A 253 1.78 -25.31 23.17
C GLN A 253 2.12 -26.35 22.09
N CYS A 254 3.14 -26.06 21.32
CA CYS A 254 3.68 -26.93 20.29
C CYS A 254 5.22 -26.84 20.34
N ASP A 255 5.91 -27.87 19.89
CA ASP A 255 7.37 -27.85 19.79
C ASP A 255 7.83 -27.00 18.60
N ARG A 256 6.96 -26.93 17.58
CA ARG A 256 7.22 -26.22 16.32
C ARG A 256 6.04 -25.38 15.89
N PHE A 257 6.33 -24.22 15.31
CA PHE A 257 5.35 -23.38 14.61
C PHE A 257 5.78 -23.12 13.18
N VAL A 258 4.86 -23.34 12.25
CA VAL A 258 4.98 -22.86 10.88
C VAL A 258 4.29 -21.49 10.80
N ILE A 259 5.02 -20.47 10.36
CA ILE A 259 4.46 -19.15 10.04
C ILE A 259 4.28 -19.09 8.53
N TRP A 260 3.04 -19.01 8.06
CA TRP A 260 2.78 -18.81 6.64
C TRP A 260 2.58 -17.33 6.35
N GLY A 261 3.62 -16.72 5.77
CA GLY A 261 3.77 -15.30 5.48
C GLY A 261 5.09 -14.78 6.03
N GLY A 262 6.07 -14.55 5.16
CA GLY A 262 7.39 -14.00 5.51
C GLY A 262 7.51 -12.50 5.23
N GLY A 263 6.49 -11.71 5.62
CA GLY A 263 6.41 -10.29 5.30
C GLY A 263 6.22 -9.39 6.53
N ALA A 264 5.73 -8.17 6.27
CA ALA A 264 5.52 -7.14 7.29
C ALA A 264 4.59 -7.59 8.42
N HIS A 265 3.55 -8.38 8.13
CA HIS A 265 2.63 -8.87 9.16
C HIS A 265 3.37 -9.75 10.20
N THR A 266 4.33 -10.59 9.77
CA THR A 266 5.16 -11.39 10.68
C THR A 266 6.05 -10.49 11.54
N GLU A 267 6.58 -9.41 10.98
CA GLU A 267 7.34 -8.42 11.75
C GLU A 267 6.46 -7.72 12.80
N TYR A 268 5.23 -7.36 12.46
CA TYR A 268 4.29 -6.79 13.43
C TYR A 268 3.89 -7.79 14.52
N LEU A 269 3.68 -9.07 14.20
CA LEU A 269 3.48 -10.11 15.21
C LEU A 269 4.67 -10.20 16.17
N TYR A 270 5.90 -10.10 15.65
CA TYR A 270 7.11 -10.10 16.47
C TYR A 270 7.21 -8.88 17.38
N GLN A 271 6.93 -7.69 16.86
CA GLN A 271 7.10 -6.43 17.58
C GLN A 271 5.97 -6.14 18.59
N LEU A 272 4.75 -6.54 18.26
CA LEU A 272 3.55 -6.08 18.96
C LEU A 272 2.90 -7.15 19.83
N THR A 273 3.34 -8.42 19.71
CA THR A 273 2.75 -9.54 20.46
C THR A 273 3.79 -10.35 21.21
N SER A 274 3.33 -11.18 22.12
CA SER A 274 4.19 -12.10 22.86
C SER A 274 4.55 -13.37 22.08
N LEU A 275 4.09 -13.56 20.84
CA LEU A 275 4.18 -14.81 20.08
C LEU A 275 5.57 -15.44 20.09
N PHE A 276 6.56 -14.72 19.63
CA PHE A 276 7.93 -15.23 19.50
C PHE A 276 8.67 -15.24 20.84
N HIS A 277 8.44 -14.23 21.67
CA HIS A 277 9.14 -14.09 22.95
C HIS A 277 8.69 -15.14 23.97
N SER A 278 7.39 -15.40 24.07
CA SER A 278 6.85 -16.41 24.99
C SER A 278 7.13 -17.85 24.55
N ARG A 279 7.50 -18.06 23.28
CA ARG A 279 7.76 -19.36 22.66
C ARG A 279 9.20 -19.48 22.14
N SER A 280 10.14 -18.78 22.76
CA SER A 280 11.57 -18.78 22.36
C SER A 280 12.24 -20.17 22.39
N HIS A 281 11.63 -21.15 23.05
CA HIS A 281 12.07 -22.55 23.09
C HIS A 281 11.51 -23.38 21.91
N CYS A 282 10.54 -22.86 21.14
CA CYS A 282 9.96 -23.55 20.01
C CYS A 282 10.78 -23.31 18.73
N GLU A 283 10.71 -24.26 17.81
CA GLU A 283 11.24 -24.08 16.46
C GLU A 283 10.24 -23.27 15.62
N PHE A 284 10.72 -22.27 14.87
CA PHE A 284 9.92 -21.52 13.91
C PHE A 284 10.41 -21.80 12.49
N ILE A 285 9.48 -22.18 11.62
CA ILE A 285 9.67 -22.32 10.17
C ILE A 285 8.83 -21.25 9.50
N ILE A 286 9.41 -20.54 8.54
CA ILE A 286 8.65 -19.55 7.77
C ILE A 286 8.47 -20.05 6.34
N VAL A 287 7.23 -20.02 5.85
CA VAL A 287 6.90 -20.30 4.45
C VAL A 287 6.16 -19.09 3.86
N ASP A 288 6.32 -18.87 2.57
CA ASP A 288 5.60 -17.81 1.86
C ASP A 288 5.19 -18.29 0.47
N SER A 289 4.03 -17.85 0.00
CA SER A 289 3.54 -18.18 -1.35
C SER A 289 4.23 -17.37 -2.44
N ASP A 290 4.93 -16.27 -2.09
CA ASP A 290 5.67 -15.45 -3.03
C ASP A 290 7.06 -16.05 -3.32
N PRO A 291 7.31 -16.53 -4.57
CA PRO A 291 8.59 -17.11 -4.95
C PRO A 291 9.78 -16.15 -4.77
N LEU A 292 9.54 -14.83 -4.85
CA LEU A 292 10.58 -13.81 -4.71
C LEU A 292 11.17 -13.74 -3.29
N LYS A 293 10.49 -14.35 -2.31
CA LYS A 293 10.95 -14.43 -0.91
C LYS A 293 11.68 -15.71 -0.59
N HIS A 294 11.54 -16.75 -1.42
CA HIS A 294 12.18 -18.04 -1.16
C HIS A 294 13.69 -17.93 -1.10
N GLY A 295 14.30 -18.54 -0.07
CA GLY A 295 15.72 -18.49 0.19
C GLY A 295 16.20 -17.21 0.87
N LYS A 296 15.36 -16.17 1.01
CA LYS A 296 15.66 -15.01 1.84
C LYS A 296 15.50 -15.36 3.33
N THR A 297 15.92 -14.45 4.18
CA THR A 297 15.83 -14.65 5.63
C THR A 297 15.03 -13.55 6.29
N TRP A 298 14.17 -13.92 7.24
CA TRP A 298 13.56 -13.01 8.18
C TRP A 298 14.18 -13.27 9.56
N ARG A 299 14.86 -12.29 10.14
CA ARG A 299 15.56 -12.39 11.44
C ARG A 299 16.42 -13.66 11.60
N GLY A 300 17.08 -14.08 10.50
CA GLY A 300 17.94 -15.28 10.47
C GLY A 300 17.20 -16.59 10.21
N ILE A 301 15.87 -16.58 10.10
CA ILE A 301 15.05 -17.74 9.72
C ILE A 301 14.85 -17.71 8.21
N THR A 302 15.21 -18.79 7.52
CA THR A 302 15.02 -18.90 6.08
C THR A 302 13.54 -19.00 5.72
N ILE A 303 13.13 -18.28 4.68
CA ILE A 303 11.77 -18.34 4.12
C ILE A 303 11.77 -19.43 3.04
N TYR A 304 10.88 -20.40 3.17
CA TYR A 304 10.76 -21.52 2.26
C TYR A 304 9.47 -21.45 1.43
N GLU A 305 9.40 -22.26 0.40
CA GLU A 305 8.16 -22.52 -0.32
C GLU A 305 7.18 -23.34 0.55
N PRO A 306 5.87 -23.18 0.36
CA PRO A 306 4.88 -23.89 1.19
C PRO A 306 4.92 -25.40 1.11
N SER A 307 5.41 -25.99 0.01
CA SER A 307 5.49 -27.43 -0.18
C SER A 307 6.33 -28.18 0.86
N ILE A 308 7.26 -27.48 1.54
CA ILE A 308 8.10 -28.11 2.58
C ILE A 308 7.29 -28.63 3.77
N ILE A 309 6.08 -28.10 4.00
CA ILE A 309 5.26 -28.48 5.16
C ILE A 309 4.47 -29.77 4.98
N ASP A 310 4.42 -30.34 3.75
CA ASP A 310 3.63 -31.53 3.42
C ASP A 310 4.01 -32.77 4.27
N ASN A 311 5.26 -32.84 4.71
CA ASN A 311 5.79 -33.99 5.46
C ASN A 311 6.04 -33.67 6.96
N LEU A 312 5.47 -32.63 7.51
CA LEU A 312 5.65 -32.29 8.93
C LEU A 312 4.75 -33.13 9.83
N ASP A 313 5.25 -33.43 11.03
CA ASP A 313 4.43 -34.01 12.09
C ASP A 313 3.53 -32.94 12.70
N TRP A 314 2.24 -33.02 12.39
CA TRP A 314 1.21 -32.09 12.87
C TRP A 314 0.73 -32.39 14.30
N GLU A 315 1.18 -33.47 14.96
CA GLU A 315 0.83 -33.68 16.37
C GLU A 315 1.54 -32.63 17.26
N SER A 316 2.82 -32.37 16.97
CA SER A 316 3.67 -31.42 17.70
C SER A 316 3.83 -30.06 17.03
N THR A 317 3.23 -29.85 15.85
CA THR A 317 3.37 -28.62 15.04
C THR A 317 2.04 -27.86 14.97
N GLY A 318 2.12 -26.52 15.07
CA GLY A 318 1.00 -25.59 14.79
C GLY A 318 1.30 -24.75 13.55
N LEU A 319 0.28 -24.35 12.79
CA LEU A 319 0.39 -23.43 11.67
C LEU A 319 -0.29 -22.11 12.01
N LEU A 320 0.43 -21.01 11.83
CA LEU A 320 -0.04 -19.65 12.08
C LEU A 320 -0.07 -18.88 10.75
N ILE A 321 -1.24 -18.38 10.37
CA ILE A 321 -1.40 -17.62 9.13
C ILE A 321 -1.04 -16.16 9.39
N SER A 322 0.14 -15.76 8.93
CA SER A 322 0.67 -14.41 9.11
C SER A 322 0.33 -13.53 7.90
N SER A 323 -0.96 -13.32 7.70
CA SER A 323 -1.49 -12.45 6.65
C SER A 323 -2.84 -11.92 7.09
N TYR A 324 -3.17 -10.69 6.73
CA TYR A 324 -4.49 -10.11 6.90
C TYR A 324 -5.39 -10.45 5.70
N GLY A 325 -5.12 -9.82 4.56
CA GLY A 325 -5.95 -9.96 3.37
C GLY A 325 -5.95 -11.36 2.72
N GLY A 326 -4.83 -12.09 2.85
CA GLY A 326 -4.64 -13.40 2.24
C GLY A 326 -4.97 -14.59 3.14
N GLN A 327 -5.51 -14.38 4.34
CA GLN A 327 -5.63 -15.49 5.31
C GLN A 327 -6.53 -16.64 4.85
N ASP A 328 -7.59 -16.35 4.09
CA ASP A 328 -8.51 -17.40 3.63
C ASP A 328 -7.87 -18.24 2.52
N SER A 329 -7.21 -17.63 1.54
CA SER A 329 -6.50 -18.36 0.49
C SER A 329 -5.31 -19.16 1.04
N ILE A 330 -4.61 -18.64 2.05
CA ILE A 330 -3.55 -19.38 2.74
C ILE A 330 -4.14 -20.57 3.51
N GLN A 331 -5.28 -20.42 4.15
CA GLN A 331 -5.98 -21.54 4.82
C GLN A 331 -6.35 -22.63 3.82
N GLU A 332 -6.90 -22.26 2.67
CA GLU A 332 -7.23 -23.22 1.60
C GLU A 332 -5.96 -23.94 1.11
N GLY A 333 -4.87 -23.20 0.88
CA GLY A 333 -3.57 -23.75 0.53
C GLY A 333 -3.04 -24.73 1.59
N ALA A 334 -3.14 -24.40 2.86
CA ALA A 334 -2.71 -25.27 3.96
C ALA A 334 -3.54 -26.57 4.02
N LEU A 335 -4.84 -26.47 3.85
CA LEU A 335 -5.74 -27.64 3.79
C LEU A 335 -5.41 -28.55 2.59
N SER A 336 -5.05 -27.97 1.44
CA SER A 336 -4.62 -28.73 0.26
C SER A 336 -3.30 -29.49 0.46
N LEU A 337 -2.46 -29.02 1.37
CA LEU A 337 -1.22 -29.69 1.84
C LEU A 337 -1.47 -30.58 3.07
N ASN A 338 -2.69 -31.03 3.28
CA ASN A 338 -3.10 -31.95 4.35
C ASN A 338 -2.83 -31.44 5.78
N VAL A 339 -2.71 -30.14 6.00
CA VAL A 339 -2.61 -29.55 7.35
C VAL A 339 -3.94 -29.72 8.06
N PRO A 340 -3.99 -30.36 9.25
CA PRO A 340 -5.25 -30.53 9.98
C PRO A 340 -5.85 -29.16 10.34
N SER A 341 -7.14 -28.95 10.09
CA SER A 341 -7.79 -27.67 10.36
C SER A 341 -7.67 -27.21 11.82
N ALA A 342 -7.64 -28.16 12.76
CA ALA A 342 -7.46 -27.87 14.19
C ALA A 342 -6.06 -27.35 14.55
N LYS A 343 -5.10 -27.44 13.64
CA LYS A 343 -3.73 -26.95 13.81
C LYS A 343 -3.48 -25.60 13.15
N ILE A 344 -4.49 -25.07 12.44
CA ILE A 344 -4.42 -23.79 11.74
C ILE A 344 -4.97 -22.69 12.64
N THR A 345 -4.19 -21.66 12.89
CA THR A 345 -4.62 -20.47 13.61
C THR A 345 -4.65 -19.28 12.66
N LYS A 346 -5.81 -18.62 12.58
CA LYS A 346 -5.99 -17.30 11.99
C LYS A 346 -6.05 -16.24 13.08
N PHE A 347 -5.54 -15.06 12.80
CA PHE A 347 -5.55 -13.95 13.75
C PHE A 347 -6.78 -13.05 13.62
N TYR A 348 -7.59 -13.26 12.57
CA TYR A 348 -8.76 -12.42 12.29
C TYR A 348 -9.97 -13.28 11.99
N GLU A 349 -11.06 -13.09 12.74
CA GLU A 349 -12.34 -13.78 12.49
C GLU A 349 -13.03 -13.21 11.25
N ALA A 350 -12.93 -11.90 11.06
CA ALA A 350 -13.45 -11.19 9.90
C ALA A 350 -12.46 -10.12 9.45
N ILE A 351 -12.23 -10.06 8.15
CA ILE A 351 -11.41 -8.99 7.54
C ILE A 351 -12.32 -7.77 7.38
N ARG A 352 -11.96 -6.69 8.04
CA ARG A 352 -12.54 -5.37 7.77
C ARG A 352 -11.65 -4.69 6.74
N ARG A 353 -12.01 -4.83 5.47
CA ARG A 353 -11.38 -4.02 4.43
C ARG A 353 -11.79 -2.58 4.69
N TYR A 354 -10.83 -1.70 4.55
CA TYR A 354 -10.93 -0.28 4.82
C TYR A 354 -12.17 0.37 4.19
#